data_56bfd176827e6e067ab25a6e68981105
#
_entry.id   56bfd176827e6e067ab25a6e68981105
#
_cell.length_a   1.000
_cell.length_b   1.000
_cell.length_c   1.000
_cell.angle_alpha   90.00
_cell.angle_beta   90.00
_cell.angle_gamma   90.00
#
_symmetry.space_group_name_H-M   'P 1'
#
loop_
_entity.id
_entity.type
_entity.pdbx_description
1 polymer ?
#
loop_
_entity_poly.entity_id
_entity_poly.type
_entity_poly.pdbx_seq_one_letter_code
_entity_poly.pdbx_strand_id
1 'polypeptide(L)'
;MTADILRCRESLRQIAGVETHLFRPPFGVTNPMVARAVKRTQSRCIGWSARSFDTLLRRSREAVAERIARRLGDGKVILLHDDRPGADRLLRLVLDDLKRRGYGTATVCELFKIEKP
;
A
#
# COMPACT_ATOMS: atom_id res chain seq x y z
N MET A 1 10.03 5.24 -17.18
CA MET A 1 8.89 5.24 -16.23
C MET A 1 7.56 4.89 -16.88
N THR A 2 7.03 5.62 -17.89
CA THR A 2 5.75 5.25 -18.54
C THR A 2 5.77 3.80 -19.04
N ALA A 3 6.81 3.41 -19.77
CA ALA A 3 6.98 2.04 -20.26
C ALA A 3 7.07 1.02 -19.11
N ASP A 4 7.66 1.38 -17.98
CA ASP A 4 7.79 0.48 -16.84
C ASP A 4 6.44 0.23 -16.15
N ILE A 5 5.62 1.27 -16.02
CA ILE A 5 4.24 1.15 -15.50
C ILE A 5 3.43 0.22 -16.39
N LEU A 6 3.51 0.40 -17.71
CA LEU A 6 2.77 -0.44 -18.66
C LEU A 6 3.27 -1.88 -18.67
N ARG A 7 4.59 -2.11 -18.60
CA ARG A 7 5.16 -3.47 -18.50
C ARG A 7 4.73 -4.17 -17.22
N CYS A 8 4.77 -3.47 -16.10
CA CYS A 8 4.31 -4.03 -14.81
C CYS A 8 2.84 -4.42 -14.87
N ARG A 9 1.99 -3.56 -15.42
CA ARG A 9 0.56 -3.84 -15.61
C ARG A 9 0.34 -5.07 -16.48
N GLU A 10 1.06 -5.16 -17.60
CA GLU A 10 0.97 -6.32 -18.49
C GLU A 10 1.44 -7.62 -17.81
N SER A 11 2.53 -7.57 -17.04
CA SER A 11 2.98 -8.72 -16.24
C SER A 11 1.94 -9.16 -15.22
N LEU A 12 1.29 -8.24 -14.52
CA LEU A 12 0.20 -8.56 -13.59
C LEU A 12 -0.97 -9.22 -14.30
N ARG A 13 -1.33 -8.71 -15.49
CA ARG A 13 -2.40 -9.30 -16.30
C ARG A 13 -2.05 -10.72 -16.74
N GLN A 14 -0.84 -10.94 -17.23
CA GLN A 14 -0.40 -12.26 -17.74
C GLN A 14 -0.22 -13.30 -16.64
N ILE A 15 0.36 -12.92 -15.50
CA ILE A 15 0.73 -13.87 -14.43
C ILE A 15 -0.44 -14.12 -13.48
N ALA A 16 -1.18 -13.06 -13.12
CA ALA A 16 -2.20 -13.11 -12.08
C ALA A 16 -3.63 -12.86 -12.58
N GLY A 17 -3.81 -12.57 -13.87
CA GLY A 17 -5.13 -12.22 -14.41
C GLY A 17 -5.71 -10.91 -13.85
N VAL A 18 -4.86 -10.06 -13.25
CA VAL A 18 -5.28 -8.82 -12.58
C VAL A 18 -5.08 -7.64 -13.51
N GLU A 19 -6.16 -6.93 -13.81
CA GLU A 19 -6.09 -5.60 -14.39
C GLU A 19 -6.11 -4.53 -13.29
N THR A 20 -5.18 -3.57 -13.37
CA THR A 20 -5.12 -2.47 -12.41
C THR A 20 -4.61 -1.19 -13.04
N HIS A 21 -5.23 -0.07 -12.68
CA HIS A 21 -4.76 1.27 -12.96
C HIS A 21 -4.20 1.97 -11.70
N LEU A 22 -4.05 1.22 -10.61
CA LEU A 22 -3.43 1.73 -9.40
C LEU A 22 -1.91 1.72 -9.55
N PHE A 23 -1.29 2.78 -9.09
CA PHE A 23 0.17 2.94 -9.12
C PHE A 23 0.65 3.56 -7.81
N ARG A 24 1.74 3.05 -7.30
CA ARG A 24 2.45 3.67 -6.19
C ARG A 24 3.89 3.92 -6.61
N PRO A 25 4.37 5.18 -6.58
CA PRO A 25 5.74 5.48 -6.94
C PRO A 25 6.70 4.84 -5.94
N PRO A 26 7.83 4.29 -6.40
CA PRO A 26 8.88 3.79 -5.52
C PRO A 26 9.29 4.85 -4.51
N PHE A 27 9.50 4.44 -3.25
CA PHE A 27 9.85 5.32 -2.12
C PHE A 27 8.85 6.45 -1.85
N GLY A 28 7.70 6.48 -2.50
CA GLY A 28 6.73 7.57 -2.40
C GLY A 28 7.18 8.87 -3.05
N VAL A 29 8.19 8.81 -3.90
CA VAL A 29 8.72 10.01 -4.58
C VAL A 29 7.74 10.48 -5.65
N THR A 30 7.29 11.72 -5.53
CA THR A 30 6.46 12.41 -6.51
C THR A 30 7.22 13.59 -7.11
N ASN A 31 7.17 13.71 -8.43
CA ASN A 31 7.77 14.82 -9.17
C ASN A 31 7.03 15.01 -10.51
N PRO A 32 7.32 16.06 -11.30
CA PRO A 32 6.65 16.29 -12.58
C PRO A 32 6.77 15.14 -13.59
N MET A 33 7.86 14.35 -13.54
CA MET A 33 8.02 13.19 -14.41
C MET A 33 7.06 12.06 -14.01
N VAL A 34 6.92 11.80 -12.71
CA VAL A 34 5.95 10.83 -12.17
C VAL A 34 4.54 11.26 -12.53
N ALA A 35 4.19 12.53 -12.30
CA ALA A 35 2.86 13.04 -12.63
C ALA A 35 2.52 12.88 -14.12
N ARG A 36 3.47 13.16 -15.02
CA ARG A 36 3.28 12.93 -16.46
C ARG A 36 3.11 11.45 -16.81
N ALA A 37 3.89 10.56 -16.19
CA ALA A 37 3.78 9.12 -16.44
C ALA A 37 2.41 8.58 -15.96
N VAL A 38 1.98 8.97 -14.76
CA VAL A 38 0.68 8.62 -14.19
C VAL A 38 -0.45 9.08 -15.11
N LYS A 39 -0.41 10.32 -15.59
CA LYS A 39 -1.40 10.86 -16.53
C LYS A 39 -1.42 10.09 -17.85
N ARG A 40 -0.25 9.85 -18.47
CA ARG A 40 -0.13 9.14 -19.75
C ARG A 40 -0.59 7.69 -19.70
N THR A 41 -0.43 7.03 -18.55
CA THR A 41 -0.87 5.65 -18.36
C THR A 41 -2.28 5.54 -17.79
N GLN A 42 -2.96 6.66 -17.62
CA GLN A 42 -4.29 6.75 -16.99
C GLN A 42 -4.31 6.02 -15.63
N SER A 43 -3.19 6.12 -14.89
CA SER A 43 -3.05 5.51 -13.58
C SER A 43 -3.58 6.43 -12.48
N ARG A 44 -3.97 5.84 -11.36
CA ARG A 44 -4.27 6.55 -10.11
C ARG A 44 -3.13 6.33 -9.12
N CYS A 45 -2.52 7.40 -8.69
CA CYS A 45 -1.42 7.33 -7.72
C CYS A 45 -1.99 7.14 -6.31
N ILE A 46 -1.57 6.06 -5.65
CA ILE A 46 -2.01 5.73 -4.29
C ILE A 46 -0.83 5.86 -3.33
N GLY A 47 -0.96 6.76 -2.38
CA GLY A 47 -0.01 6.92 -1.28
C GLY A 47 -0.37 6.07 -0.06
N TRP A 48 0.01 6.57 1.09
CA TRP A 48 -0.36 6.03 2.41
C TRP A 48 -0.58 7.16 3.41
N SER A 49 -1.34 6.88 4.44
CA SER A 49 -1.60 7.83 5.54
C SER A 49 -0.95 7.38 6.85
N ALA A 50 -0.59 6.11 6.96
CA ALA A 50 0.10 5.56 8.12
C ALA A 50 1.36 4.81 7.68
N ARG A 51 2.53 5.45 7.87
CA ARG A 51 3.82 4.82 7.62
C ARG A 51 4.25 4.05 8.87
N SER A 52 4.49 2.75 8.70
CA SER A 52 4.86 1.84 9.79
C SER A 52 6.30 2.01 10.26
N PHE A 53 7.21 2.32 9.33
CA PHE A 53 8.67 2.21 9.52
C PHE A 53 9.11 0.77 9.88
N ASP A 54 8.40 -0.20 9.36
CA ASP A 54 8.67 -1.63 9.54
C ASP A 54 10.01 -2.09 8.93
N THR A 55 10.59 -1.28 8.05
CA THR A 55 11.92 -1.49 7.47
C THR A 55 13.05 -1.19 8.44
N LEU A 56 12.78 -0.56 9.58
CA LEU A 56 13.79 -0.29 10.60
C LEU A 56 14.01 -1.54 11.46
N LEU A 57 15.08 -2.27 11.18
CA LEU A 57 15.42 -3.53 11.83
C LEU A 57 15.64 -3.45 13.37
N ARG A 58 15.90 -2.25 13.88
CA ARG A 58 16.15 -2.02 15.32
C ARG A 58 14.88 -2.00 16.17
N ARG A 59 13.70 -2.03 15.57
CA ARG A 59 12.42 -1.99 16.30
C ARG A 59 11.79 -3.36 16.35
N SER A 60 11.27 -3.73 17.53
CA SER A 60 10.45 -4.93 17.65
C SER A 60 9.17 -4.81 16.82
N ARG A 61 8.61 -5.93 16.41
CA ARG A 61 7.35 -5.94 15.66
C ARG A 61 6.20 -5.36 16.48
N GLU A 62 6.22 -5.56 17.78
CA GLU A 62 5.28 -5.00 18.74
C GLU A 62 5.34 -3.46 18.78
N ALA A 63 6.53 -2.89 18.85
CA ALA A 63 6.70 -1.43 18.85
C ALA A 63 6.24 -0.80 17.52
N VAL A 64 6.43 -1.52 16.40
CA VAL A 64 5.92 -1.09 15.09
C VAL A 64 4.40 -1.18 15.05
N ALA A 65 3.81 -2.27 15.56
CA ALA A 65 2.36 -2.43 15.62
C ALA A 65 1.71 -1.35 16.48
N GLU A 66 2.27 -1.04 17.66
CA GLU A 66 1.79 0.06 18.50
C GLU A 66 1.82 1.42 17.79
N ARG A 67 2.89 1.67 17.03
CA ARG A 67 3.00 2.91 16.24
C ARG A 67 1.90 3.01 15.20
N ILE A 68 1.59 1.90 14.53
CA ILE A 68 0.48 1.82 13.58
C ILE A 68 -0.83 2.06 14.30
N ALA A 69 -1.05 1.38 15.44
CA ALA A 69 -2.25 1.47 16.25
C ALA A 69 -2.61 2.91 16.65
N ARG A 70 -1.60 3.71 16.99
CA ARG A 70 -1.80 5.13 17.30
C ARG A 70 -2.22 6.00 16.11
N ARG A 71 -2.15 5.47 14.90
CA ARG A 71 -2.45 6.17 13.64
C ARG A 71 -3.66 5.59 12.91
N LEU A 72 -4.32 4.61 13.51
CA LEU A 72 -5.54 4.02 12.96
C LEU A 72 -6.67 5.06 12.91
N GLY A 73 -7.57 4.85 11.99
CA GLY A 73 -8.76 5.68 11.78
C GLY A 73 -9.44 5.30 10.48
N ASP A 74 -10.64 5.76 10.28
CA ASP A 74 -11.39 5.50 9.06
C ASP A 74 -10.67 6.05 7.82
N GLY A 75 -10.69 5.30 6.74
CA GLY A 75 -10.10 5.70 5.48
C GLY A 75 -8.56 5.72 5.45
N LYS A 76 -7.89 5.17 6.45
CA LYS A 76 -6.42 5.12 6.50
C LYS A 76 -5.87 4.02 5.60
N VAL A 77 -4.79 4.35 4.91
CA VAL A 77 -3.98 3.39 4.14
C VAL A 77 -2.68 3.16 4.89
N ILE A 78 -2.46 1.92 5.33
CA ILE A 78 -1.27 1.51 6.08
C ILE A 78 -0.24 0.95 5.10
N LEU A 79 1.01 1.42 5.19
CA LEU A 79 2.12 0.89 4.41
C LEU A 79 2.89 -0.15 5.23
N LEU A 80 2.96 -1.37 4.73
CA LEU A 80 3.75 -2.49 5.25
C LEU A 80 4.61 -3.09 4.13
N HIS A 81 5.68 -3.80 4.51
CA HIS A 81 6.56 -4.50 3.59
C HIS A 81 6.59 -5.99 3.95
N ASP A 82 6.44 -6.84 2.96
CA ASP A 82 6.35 -8.30 3.10
C ASP A 82 7.72 -9.00 3.05
N ASP A 83 8.75 -8.32 2.58
CA ASP A 83 10.11 -8.82 2.43
C ASP A 83 10.96 -8.69 3.72
N ARG A 84 10.37 -8.28 4.84
CA ARG A 84 11.10 -8.04 6.09
C ARG A 84 10.96 -9.19 7.09
N PRO A 85 12.02 -9.50 7.85
CA PRO A 85 11.92 -10.48 8.93
C PRO A 85 10.78 -10.15 9.89
N GLY A 86 9.91 -11.13 10.16
CA GLY A 86 8.75 -10.95 11.04
C GLY A 86 7.60 -10.16 10.44
N ALA A 87 7.54 -10.00 9.12
CA ALA A 87 6.43 -9.32 8.43
C ALA A 87 5.09 -10.01 8.70
N ASP A 88 5.06 -11.34 8.71
CA ASP A 88 3.90 -12.16 9.06
C ASP A 88 3.41 -11.89 10.49
N ARG A 89 4.33 -11.84 11.45
CA ARG A 89 4.02 -11.51 12.84
C ARG A 89 3.49 -10.08 12.96
N LEU A 90 4.12 -9.12 12.29
CA LEU A 90 3.66 -7.74 12.30
C LEU A 90 2.25 -7.62 11.73
N LEU A 91 1.98 -8.27 10.59
CA LEU A 91 0.64 -8.27 9.99
C LEU A 91 -0.40 -8.84 10.95
N ARG A 92 -0.10 -9.95 11.62
CA ARG A 92 -0.99 -10.56 12.63
C ARG A 92 -1.31 -9.58 13.75
N LEU A 93 -0.30 -8.94 14.34
CA LEU A 93 -0.48 -7.94 15.40
C LEU A 93 -1.37 -6.78 14.95
N VAL A 94 -1.15 -6.29 13.74
CA VAL A 94 -1.96 -5.19 13.16
C VAL A 94 -3.42 -5.63 12.95
N LEU A 95 -3.64 -6.82 12.39
CA LEU A 95 -5.00 -7.34 12.17
C LEU A 95 -5.75 -7.59 13.48
N ASP A 96 -5.07 -8.13 14.50
CA ASP A 96 -5.66 -8.33 15.83
C ASP A 96 -6.06 -6.99 16.47
N ASP A 97 -5.24 -5.96 16.31
CA ASP A 97 -5.51 -4.63 16.85
C ASP A 97 -6.68 -3.96 16.12
N LEU A 98 -6.74 -4.06 14.80
CA LEU A 98 -7.88 -3.62 14.01
C LEU A 98 -9.18 -4.26 14.47
N LYS A 99 -9.17 -5.59 14.63
CA LYS A 99 -10.33 -6.35 15.11
C LYS A 99 -10.78 -5.92 16.49
N ARG A 100 -9.84 -5.76 17.43
CA ARG A 100 -10.16 -5.31 18.80
C ARG A 100 -10.79 -3.92 18.83
N ARG A 101 -10.42 -3.05 17.90
CA ARG A 101 -10.93 -1.67 17.81
C ARG A 101 -12.15 -1.54 16.92
N GLY A 102 -12.67 -2.63 16.37
CA GLY A 102 -13.86 -2.64 15.52
C GLY A 102 -13.62 -2.10 14.10
N TYR A 103 -12.37 -2.04 13.64
CA TYR A 103 -12.05 -1.68 12.26
C TYR A 103 -12.15 -2.88 11.33
N GLY A 104 -12.66 -2.66 10.14
CA GLY A 104 -12.56 -3.58 9.02
C GLY A 104 -11.42 -3.19 8.07
N THR A 105 -11.19 -4.03 7.09
CA THR A 105 -10.28 -3.77 5.97
C THR A 105 -11.05 -3.75 4.65
N ALA A 106 -10.59 -2.95 3.72
CA ALA A 106 -11.16 -2.86 2.38
C ALA A 106 -10.04 -2.76 1.35
N THR A 107 -10.33 -3.12 0.12
CA THR A 107 -9.41 -2.82 -0.98
C THR A 107 -9.33 -1.31 -1.21
N VAL A 108 -8.26 -0.86 -1.84
CA VAL A 108 -8.09 0.56 -2.19
C VAL A 108 -9.24 1.05 -3.09
N CYS A 109 -9.70 0.20 -4.01
CA CYS A 109 -10.82 0.55 -4.88
C CYS A 109 -12.12 0.75 -4.11
N GLU A 110 -12.43 -0.13 -3.17
CA GLU A 110 -13.60 0.00 -2.30
C GLU A 110 -13.51 1.23 -1.41
N LEU A 111 -12.34 1.43 -0.77
CA LEU A 111 -12.13 2.54 0.16
C LEU A 111 -12.31 3.91 -0.48
N PHE A 112 -11.80 4.09 -1.70
CA PHE A 112 -11.84 5.35 -2.42
C PHE A 112 -12.94 5.41 -3.49
N LYS A 113 -13.80 4.42 -3.57
CA LYS A 113 -14.87 4.31 -4.59
C LYS A 113 -14.31 4.46 -6.02
N ILE A 114 -13.17 3.80 -6.27
CA ILE A 114 -12.54 3.78 -7.58
C ILE A 114 -13.15 2.62 -8.37
N GLU A 115 -13.68 2.93 -9.55
CA GLU A 115 -14.15 1.89 -10.46
C GLU A 115 -12.99 0.96 -10.85
N LYS A 116 -13.26 -0.34 -10.82
CA LYS A 116 -12.31 -1.32 -11.34
C LYS A 116 -12.29 -1.19 -12.86
N PRO A 117 -11.11 -1.33 -13.49
CA PRO A 117 -11.03 -1.32 -14.94
C PRO A 117 -11.81 -2.46 -15.56
#